data_9374ffc035bdbaf4389fc4f3b6e6e479
#
_entry.id   9374ffc035bdbaf4389fc4f3b6e6e479
#
_cell.length_a   1.000
_cell.length_b   1.000
_cell.length_c   1.000
_cell.angle_alpha   90.00
_cell.angle_beta   90.00
_cell.angle_gamma   90.00
#
_symmetry.space_group_name_H-M   'P 1'
#
loop_
_entity.id
_entity.type
_entity.pdbx_description
1 polymer ?
#
loop_
_entity_poly.entity_id
_entity_poly.type
_entity_poly.pdbx_seq_one_letter_code
_entity_poly.pdbx_strand_id
1 'polypeptide(L)'
;YNQIVGERLNDFIQEEDALFLSAQAGVHDLVRHYEGQNIAITPLPGMEKEAVRQVLEQLERIHRYAITDQKLKELTDNYRLGLKQSAAMLRRMPNSVYLKVYQDHFLLGYPLAEVAEKLDAAWHLLDSIDSRAVHAWLDRWNAGDLNRIYAVQGNNPDYPFPDSETLTRLLREARQSSPAPYVQAVADTLPSLMDFTPVAGRIVKTKRLKGPGAEEWTLSNGAKVYYKHNDYESGAFNLLAGSPGGRS
;
A
#
# COMPACT_ATOMS: atom_id res chain seq x y z
N TYR A 1 8.65 4.86 1.54
CA TYR A 1 8.92 4.91 0.11
C TYR A 1 7.96 4.01 -0.68
N ASN A 2 7.98 2.68 -0.47
CA ASN A 2 7.15 1.71 -1.22
C ASN A 2 5.67 2.10 -1.26
N GLN A 3 5.12 2.58 -0.14
CA GLN A 3 3.73 3.02 -0.07
C GLN A 3 3.46 4.25 -0.95
N ILE A 4 4.34 5.26 -0.90
CA ILE A 4 4.23 6.46 -1.76
C ILE A 4 4.29 6.07 -3.23
N VAL A 5 5.22 5.18 -3.60
CA VAL A 5 5.35 4.70 -4.97
C VAL A 5 4.10 3.96 -5.42
N GLY A 6 3.59 3.05 -4.58
CA GLY A 6 2.37 2.30 -4.89
C GLY A 6 1.15 3.19 -5.10
N GLU A 7 0.93 4.16 -4.21
CA GLU A 7 -0.16 5.13 -4.32
C GLU A 7 -0.04 5.92 -5.63
N ARG A 8 1.12 6.51 -5.93
CA ARG A 8 1.32 7.36 -7.10
C ARG A 8 1.26 6.60 -8.43
N LEU A 9 1.78 5.38 -8.49
CA LEU A 9 1.65 4.55 -9.69
C LEU A 9 0.19 4.11 -9.91
N ASN A 10 -0.55 3.82 -8.85
CA ASN A 10 -1.98 3.51 -8.95
C ASN A 10 -2.80 4.72 -9.39
N ASP A 11 -2.52 5.91 -8.85
CA ASP A 11 -3.16 7.15 -9.30
C ASP A 11 -2.93 7.35 -10.79
N PHE A 12 -1.70 7.15 -11.25
CA PHE A 12 -1.33 7.32 -12.66
C PHE A 12 -2.03 6.32 -13.60
N ILE A 13 -2.26 5.07 -13.15
CA ILE A 13 -3.02 4.07 -13.92
C ILE A 13 -4.47 4.50 -14.15
N GLN A 14 -5.05 5.31 -13.26
CA GLN A 14 -6.40 5.84 -13.42
C GLN A 14 -6.46 7.02 -14.41
N GLU A 15 -5.33 7.59 -14.78
CA GLU A 15 -5.24 8.60 -15.82
C GLU A 15 -5.35 7.92 -17.21
N GLU A 16 -5.92 8.62 -18.20
CA GLU A 16 -6.22 8.06 -19.52
C GLU A 16 -4.94 7.71 -20.33
N ASP A 17 -3.78 8.22 -19.92
CA ASP A 17 -2.53 8.12 -20.68
C ASP A 17 -1.60 6.98 -20.25
N ALA A 18 -2.03 6.11 -19.34
CA ALA A 18 -1.20 5.00 -18.88
C ALA A 18 -1.01 3.94 -19.97
N LEU A 19 0.25 3.65 -20.31
CA LEU A 19 0.63 2.66 -21.34
C LEU A 19 0.89 1.27 -20.74
N PHE A 20 0.44 1.03 -19.51
CA PHE A 20 0.60 -0.23 -18.79
C PHE A 20 -0.65 -0.57 -17.96
N LEU A 21 -0.89 -1.85 -17.80
CA LEU A 21 -2.00 -2.40 -17.00
C LEU A 21 -1.70 -2.35 -15.50
N SER A 22 -0.43 -2.56 -15.15
CA SER A 22 0.03 -2.49 -13.77
C SER A 22 1.51 -2.14 -13.73
N ALA A 23 1.90 -1.40 -12.71
CA ALA A 23 3.29 -1.16 -12.37
C ALA A 23 3.46 -1.20 -10.85
N GLN A 24 4.55 -1.81 -10.43
CA GLN A 24 4.94 -1.88 -9.03
C GLN A 24 6.44 -1.56 -8.93
N ALA A 25 6.81 -0.78 -7.95
CA ALA A 25 8.21 -0.54 -7.65
C ALA A 25 8.40 -0.40 -6.15
N GLY A 26 9.57 -0.81 -5.67
CA GLY A 26 9.90 -0.73 -4.26
C GLY A 26 11.23 -1.39 -3.94
N VAL A 27 11.66 -1.24 -2.71
CA VAL A 27 12.84 -1.91 -2.16
C VAL A 27 12.36 -3.05 -1.28
N HIS A 28 12.88 -4.24 -1.53
CA HIS A 28 12.50 -5.47 -0.84
C HIS A 28 13.72 -6.36 -0.60
N ASP A 29 13.62 -7.22 0.40
CA ASP A 29 14.57 -8.32 0.56
C ASP A 29 14.45 -9.29 -0.64
N LEU A 30 15.52 -9.43 -1.39
CA LEU A 30 15.60 -10.36 -2.52
C LEU A 30 15.92 -11.78 -2.04
N VAL A 31 16.97 -11.86 -1.24
CA VAL A 31 17.44 -13.09 -0.57
C VAL A 31 18.06 -12.68 0.76
N ARG A 32 18.38 -13.67 1.60
CA ARG A 32 19.03 -13.43 2.88
C ARG A 32 20.21 -12.47 2.77
N HIS A 33 20.16 -11.37 3.52
CA HIS A 33 21.17 -10.29 3.57
C HIS A 33 21.33 -9.44 2.30
N TYR A 34 20.43 -9.58 1.32
CA TYR A 34 20.46 -8.75 0.11
C TYR A 34 19.10 -8.09 -0.11
N GLU A 35 19.11 -6.79 -0.11
CA GLU A 35 17.98 -5.96 -0.53
C GLU A 35 18.16 -5.55 -1.99
N GLY A 36 17.06 -5.32 -2.68
CA GLY A 36 17.07 -4.85 -4.05
C GLY A 36 15.87 -3.97 -4.36
N GLN A 37 16.07 -3.04 -5.27
CA GLN A 37 14.98 -2.32 -5.89
C GLN A 37 14.40 -3.16 -7.01
N ASN A 38 13.12 -3.48 -6.90
CA ASN A 38 12.36 -4.18 -7.93
C ASN A 38 11.44 -3.18 -8.64
N ILE A 39 11.36 -3.30 -9.97
CA ILE A 39 10.39 -2.60 -10.81
C ILE A 39 9.75 -3.67 -11.68
N ALA A 40 8.46 -3.90 -11.50
CA ALA A 40 7.67 -4.83 -12.30
C ALA A 40 6.61 -4.06 -13.08
N ILE A 41 6.53 -4.30 -14.38
CA ILE A 41 5.64 -3.58 -15.30
C ILE A 41 4.92 -4.61 -16.17
N THR A 42 3.60 -4.46 -16.30
CA THR A 42 2.78 -5.17 -17.28
C THR A 42 2.34 -4.16 -18.34
N PRO A 43 3.05 -4.05 -19.47
CA PRO A 43 2.74 -3.08 -20.51
C PRO A 43 1.45 -3.42 -21.25
N LEU A 44 0.86 -2.44 -21.91
CA LEU A 44 -0.11 -2.68 -22.96
C LEU A 44 0.59 -3.30 -24.18
N PRO A 45 -0.08 -4.21 -24.92
CA PRO A 45 0.52 -4.84 -26.10
C PRO A 45 1.01 -3.82 -27.13
N GLY A 46 2.27 -3.93 -27.54
CA GLY A 46 2.91 -3.02 -28.48
C GLY A 46 3.47 -1.73 -27.85
N MET A 47 3.30 -1.55 -26.53
CA MET A 47 3.78 -0.36 -25.80
C MET A 47 4.91 -0.68 -24.82
N GLU A 48 5.59 -1.80 -25.00
CA GLU A 48 6.56 -2.35 -24.03
C GLU A 48 7.66 -1.35 -23.68
N LYS A 49 8.23 -0.70 -24.68
CA LYS A 49 9.33 0.27 -24.49
C LYS A 49 8.82 1.58 -23.90
N GLU A 50 7.70 2.06 -24.41
CA GLU A 50 7.07 3.32 -24.00
C GLU A 50 6.53 3.21 -22.56
N ALA A 51 5.96 2.06 -22.20
CA ALA A 51 5.51 1.77 -20.83
C ALA A 51 6.68 1.77 -19.84
N VAL A 52 7.80 1.15 -20.20
CA VAL A 52 9.02 1.19 -19.36
C VAL A 52 9.49 2.62 -19.17
N ARG A 53 9.58 3.41 -20.25
CA ARG A 53 9.96 4.82 -20.16
C ARG A 53 9.02 5.58 -19.23
N GLN A 54 7.71 5.45 -19.42
CA GLN A 54 6.69 6.14 -18.65
C GLN A 54 6.79 5.81 -17.15
N VAL A 55 6.94 4.53 -16.79
CA VAL A 55 7.10 4.12 -15.38
C VAL A 55 8.39 4.69 -14.79
N LEU A 56 9.50 4.64 -15.51
CA LEU A 56 10.78 5.18 -15.03
C LEU A 56 10.72 6.70 -14.83
N GLU A 57 10.05 7.43 -15.72
CA GLU A 57 9.80 8.87 -15.57
C GLU A 57 8.90 9.17 -14.36
N GLN A 58 7.86 8.35 -14.15
CA GLN A 58 7.02 8.48 -12.94
C GLN A 58 7.80 8.20 -11.65
N LEU A 59 8.69 7.23 -11.64
CA LEU A 59 9.56 6.97 -10.48
C LEU A 59 10.49 8.15 -10.19
N GLU A 60 11.06 8.76 -11.21
CA GLU A 60 11.85 9.98 -11.05
C GLU A 60 11.02 11.16 -10.55
N ARG A 61 9.79 11.31 -11.04
CA ARG A 61 8.84 12.31 -10.59
C ARG A 61 8.46 12.11 -9.11
N ILE A 62 8.22 10.86 -8.71
CA ILE A 62 7.92 10.49 -7.32
C ILE A 62 9.11 10.82 -6.42
N HIS A 63 10.31 10.46 -6.84
CA HIS A 63 11.53 10.75 -6.10
C HIS A 63 11.68 12.26 -5.86
N ARG A 64 11.46 13.09 -6.86
CA ARG A 64 11.65 14.56 -6.73
C ARG A 64 10.53 15.28 -5.98
N TYR A 65 9.28 14.85 -6.10
CA TYR A 65 8.14 15.68 -5.71
C TYR A 65 7.12 15.02 -4.78
N ALA A 66 7.13 13.70 -4.63
CA ALA A 66 6.12 13.02 -3.83
C ALA A 66 6.55 12.80 -2.36
N ILE A 67 7.84 12.84 -2.08
CA ILE A 67 8.41 12.57 -0.74
C ILE A 67 8.56 13.90 -0.01
N THR A 68 7.46 14.39 0.52
CA THR A 68 7.40 15.64 1.29
C THR A 68 7.24 15.36 2.79
N ASP A 69 7.64 16.30 3.65
CA ASP A 69 7.45 16.18 5.10
C ASP A 69 5.96 16.03 5.46
N GLN A 70 5.06 16.69 4.72
CA GLN A 70 3.61 16.53 4.92
C GLN A 70 3.16 15.10 4.63
N LYS A 71 3.59 14.51 3.50
CA LYS A 71 3.25 13.13 3.15
C LYS A 71 3.85 12.13 4.13
N LEU A 72 5.08 12.35 4.56
CA LEU A 72 5.71 11.51 5.58
C LEU A 72 4.99 11.61 6.92
N LYS A 73 4.57 12.80 7.33
CA LYS A 73 3.78 12.96 8.55
C LYS A 73 2.48 12.16 8.48
N GLU A 74 1.74 12.24 7.39
CA GLU A 74 0.52 11.44 7.17
C GLU A 74 0.81 9.93 7.33
N LEU A 75 1.85 9.43 6.65
CA LEU A 75 2.22 8.03 6.69
C LEU A 75 2.69 7.59 8.08
N THR A 76 3.50 8.39 8.75
CA THR A 76 3.99 8.07 10.10
C THR A 76 2.85 8.10 11.12
N ASP A 77 1.89 9.00 10.99
CA ASP A 77 0.71 9.05 11.86
C ASP A 77 -0.16 7.80 11.67
N ASN A 78 -0.37 7.35 10.43
CA ASN A 78 -1.05 6.09 10.13
C ASN A 78 -0.29 4.87 10.68
N TYR A 79 1.04 4.88 10.56
CA TYR A 79 1.87 3.80 11.10
C TYR A 79 1.81 3.76 12.64
N ARG A 80 1.85 4.92 13.31
CA ARG A 80 1.66 5.02 14.77
C ARG A 80 0.31 4.48 15.23
N LEU A 81 -0.76 4.73 14.46
CA LEU A 81 -2.05 4.15 14.76
C LEU A 81 -2.00 2.61 14.72
N GLY A 82 -1.35 2.04 13.70
CA GLY A 82 -1.12 0.60 13.60
C GLY A 82 -0.29 0.04 14.78
N LEU A 83 0.77 0.75 15.19
CA LEU A 83 1.56 0.35 16.37
C LEU A 83 0.73 0.36 17.66
N LYS A 84 -0.12 1.37 17.88
CA LYS A 84 -1.05 1.42 19.03
C LYS A 84 -2.00 0.24 19.02
N GLN A 85 -2.60 -0.08 17.89
CA GLN A 85 -3.49 -1.23 17.75
C GLN A 85 -2.76 -2.55 18.04
N SER A 86 -1.54 -2.72 17.49
CA SER A 86 -0.70 -3.89 17.76
C SER A 86 -0.33 -4.00 19.23
N ALA A 87 0.01 -2.89 19.88
CA ALA A 87 0.31 -2.86 21.32
C ALA A 87 -0.91 -3.27 22.17
N ALA A 88 -2.10 -2.81 21.80
CA ALA A 88 -3.34 -3.22 22.49
C ALA A 88 -3.64 -4.72 22.35
N MET A 89 -3.15 -5.35 21.30
CA MET A 89 -3.34 -6.78 21.01
C MET A 89 -2.24 -7.69 21.55
N LEU A 90 -1.20 -7.15 22.18
CA LEU A 90 -0.02 -7.94 22.64
C LEU A 90 -0.41 -9.20 23.43
N ARG A 91 -1.36 -9.11 24.35
CA ARG A 91 -1.82 -10.25 25.18
C ARG A 91 -2.59 -11.33 24.39
N ARG A 92 -2.97 -11.05 23.16
CA ARG A 92 -3.78 -11.92 22.28
C ARG A 92 -3.08 -12.26 20.97
N MET A 93 -1.79 -11.95 20.87
CA MET A 93 -1.03 -12.26 19.66
C MET A 93 -0.97 -13.76 19.41
N PRO A 94 -1.18 -14.20 18.16
CA PRO A 94 -1.01 -15.60 17.78
C PRO A 94 0.43 -16.07 18.02
N ASN A 95 0.61 -17.32 18.36
CA ASN A 95 1.95 -17.92 18.55
C ASN A 95 2.82 -17.79 17.29
N SER A 96 2.23 -17.69 16.10
CA SER A 96 2.96 -17.47 14.84
C SER A 96 3.79 -16.19 14.82
N VAL A 97 3.37 -15.14 15.54
CA VAL A 97 4.14 -13.90 15.67
C VAL A 97 5.43 -14.15 16.43
N TYR A 98 5.36 -14.89 17.54
CA TYR A 98 6.54 -15.25 18.32
C TYR A 98 7.45 -16.23 17.57
N LEU A 99 6.87 -17.19 16.86
CA LEU A 99 7.64 -18.11 16.00
C LEU A 99 8.42 -17.35 14.93
N LYS A 100 7.82 -16.33 14.33
CA LYS A 100 8.49 -15.48 13.35
C LYS A 100 9.69 -14.74 13.96
N VAL A 101 9.58 -14.24 15.19
CA VAL A 101 10.70 -13.59 15.90
C VAL A 101 11.86 -14.55 16.10
N TYR A 102 11.60 -15.79 16.55
CA TYR A 102 12.62 -16.81 16.74
C TYR A 102 13.23 -17.28 15.41
N GLN A 103 12.41 -17.43 14.39
CA GLN A 103 12.85 -17.78 13.04
C GLN A 103 13.79 -16.71 12.47
N ASP A 104 13.43 -15.44 12.58
CA ASP A 104 14.24 -14.34 12.09
C ASP A 104 15.55 -14.19 12.87
N HIS A 105 15.51 -14.41 14.17
CA HIS A 105 16.73 -14.46 14.97
C HIS A 105 17.66 -15.59 14.50
N PHE A 106 17.14 -16.79 14.33
CA PHE A 106 17.93 -17.95 13.92
C PHE A 106 18.45 -17.86 12.49
N LEU A 107 17.60 -17.45 11.56
CA LEU A 107 17.93 -17.42 10.12
C LEU A 107 18.68 -16.16 9.71
N LEU A 108 18.35 -15.01 10.27
CA LEU A 108 18.82 -13.69 9.83
C LEU A 108 19.78 -13.03 10.82
N GLY A 109 19.92 -13.59 12.05
CA GLY A 109 20.73 -13.00 13.11
C GLY A 109 20.10 -11.73 13.72
N TYR A 110 18.81 -11.51 13.56
CA TYR A 110 18.14 -10.35 14.14
C TYR A 110 18.12 -10.44 15.68
N PRO A 111 18.17 -9.30 16.39
CA PRO A 111 18.12 -9.29 17.84
C PRO A 111 16.86 -9.99 18.37
N LEU A 112 17.03 -10.84 19.36
CA LEU A 112 15.92 -11.45 20.09
C LEU A 112 15.39 -10.40 21.08
N ALA A 113 14.36 -9.70 20.68
CA ALA A 113 13.68 -8.71 21.51
C ALA A 113 12.20 -9.05 21.64
N GLU A 114 11.61 -8.70 22.76
CA GLU A 114 10.17 -8.85 22.95
C GLU A 114 9.39 -7.98 21.96
N VAL A 115 8.18 -8.43 21.61
CA VAL A 115 7.34 -7.69 20.65
C VAL A 115 7.04 -6.29 21.17
N ALA A 116 6.83 -6.13 22.47
CA ALA A 116 6.60 -4.82 23.10
C ALA A 116 7.80 -3.88 22.90
N GLU A 117 9.02 -4.37 23.09
CA GLU A 117 10.26 -3.60 22.90
C GLU A 117 10.42 -3.17 21.43
N LYS A 118 10.09 -4.06 20.48
CA LYS A 118 10.12 -3.74 19.05
C LYS A 118 9.11 -2.67 18.68
N LEU A 119 7.90 -2.70 19.24
CA LEU A 119 6.88 -1.68 19.02
C LEU A 119 7.31 -0.33 19.59
N ASP A 120 7.92 -0.32 20.77
CA ASP A 120 8.43 0.90 21.40
C ASP A 120 9.59 1.50 20.59
N ALA A 121 10.55 0.68 20.19
CA ALA A 121 11.66 1.10 19.33
C ALA A 121 11.16 1.65 17.99
N ALA A 122 10.19 1.00 17.36
CA ALA A 122 9.57 1.49 16.12
C ALA A 122 8.88 2.83 16.32
N TRP A 123 8.19 3.03 17.45
CA TRP A 123 7.54 4.29 17.80
C TRP A 123 8.54 5.45 17.86
N HIS A 124 9.64 5.26 18.57
CA HIS A 124 10.69 6.27 18.70
C HIS A 124 11.44 6.52 17.37
N LEU A 125 11.63 5.47 16.57
CA LEU A 125 12.28 5.62 15.27
C LEU A 125 11.49 6.53 14.32
N LEU A 126 10.16 6.48 14.39
CA LEU A 126 9.30 7.33 13.55
C LEU A 126 9.51 8.85 13.78
N ASP A 127 10.01 9.24 14.96
CA ASP A 127 10.29 10.64 15.27
C ASP A 127 11.56 11.16 14.54
N SER A 128 12.42 10.27 14.08
CA SER A 128 13.68 10.59 13.41
C SER A 128 13.59 10.62 11.88
N ILE A 129 12.44 10.23 11.30
CA ILE A 129 12.26 10.14 9.85
C ILE A 129 11.74 11.47 9.32
N ASP A 130 12.54 12.12 8.47
CA ASP A 130 12.15 13.29 7.68
C ASP A 130 12.34 13.01 6.17
N SER A 131 11.88 13.92 5.31
CA SER A 131 12.01 13.78 3.87
C SER A 131 13.47 13.73 3.42
N ARG A 132 14.37 14.44 4.08
CA ARG A 132 15.80 14.45 3.77
C ARG A 132 16.44 13.10 4.03
N ALA A 133 16.08 12.45 5.14
CA ALA A 133 16.57 11.10 5.44
C ALA A 133 16.14 10.08 4.39
N VAL A 134 14.87 10.17 3.92
CA VAL A 134 14.35 9.28 2.87
C VAL A 134 15.04 9.57 1.53
N HIS A 135 15.22 10.83 1.15
CA HIS A 135 15.95 11.18 -0.07
C HIS A 135 17.40 10.70 -0.02
N ALA A 136 18.12 10.95 1.07
CA ALA A 136 19.50 10.50 1.24
C ALA A 136 19.63 8.97 1.20
N TRP A 137 18.62 8.23 1.65
CA TRP A 137 18.56 6.78 1.54
C TRP A 137 18.33 6.35 0.10
N LEU A 138 17.42 7.00 -0.64
CA LEU A 138 17.16 6.73 -2.05
C LEU A 138 18.35 7.08 -2.95
N ASP A 139 19.05 8.18 -2.66
CA ASP A 139 20.23 8.59 -3.42
C ASP A 139 21.33 7.53 -3.37
N ARG A 140 21.46 6.81 -2.26
CA ARG A 140 22.39 5.67 -2.17
C ARG A 140 22.01 4.52 -3.10
N TRP A 141 20.73 4.28 -3.32
CA TRP A 141 20.24 3.29 -4.29
C TRP A 141 20.43 3.74 -5.74
N ASN A 142 20.44 5.03 -5.98
CA ASN A 142 20.61 5.62 -7.29
C ASN A 142 22.09 5.92 -7.65
N ALA A 143 22.97 5.96 -6.63
CA ALA A 143 24.38 6.23 -6.81
C ALA A 143 25.12 5.01 -7.38
N GLY A 144 25.68 5.16 -8.58
CA GLY A 144 26.60 4.21 -9.16
C GLY A 144 25.98 3.14 -10.08
N ASP A 145 26.87 2.31 -10.62
CA ASP A 145 26.53 1.16 -11.47
C ASP A 145 26.24 -0.05 -10.56
N LEU A 146 25.02 -0.08 -10.02
CA LEU A 146 24.52 -1.25 -9.29
C LEU A 146 24.37 -2.44 -10.24
N ASN A 147 24.59 -3.63 -9.74
CA ASN A 147 24.24 -4.86 -10.44
C ASN A 147 22.76 -4.83 -10.79
N ARG A 148 22.43 -5.04 -12.06
CA ARG A 148 21.07 -5.01 -12.58
C ARG A 148 20.74 -6.34 -13.20
N ILE A 149 19.52 -6.78 -12.94
CA ILE A 149 18.94 -7.97 -13.55
C ILE A 149 17.69 -7.52 -14.29
N TYR A 150 17.66 -7.79 -15.59
CA TYR A 150 16.47 -7.59 -16.41
C TYR A 150 15.84 -8.94 -16.67
N ALA A 151 14.60 -9.12 -16.22
CA ALA A 151 13.81 -10.29 -16.50
C ALA A 151 12.59 -9.88 -17.35
N VAL A 152 12.44 -10.52 -18.48
CA VAL A 152 11.36 -10.26 -19.42
C VAL A 152 10.59 -11.56 -19.63
N GLN A 153 9.27 -11.47 -19.52
CA GLN A 153 8.40 -12.60 -19.70
C GLN A 153 7.32 -12.26 -20.72
N GLY A 154 7.27 -13.01 -21.79
CA GLY A 154 6.29 -12.89 -22.85
C GLY A 154 6.61 -13.83 -23.99
N ASN A 155 5.61 -14.16 -24.80
CA ASN A 155 5.73 -15.09 -25.89
C ASN A 155 5.13 -14.57 -27.21
N ASN A 156 4.78 -13.30 -27.29
CA ASN A 156 4.23 -12.73 -28.51
C ASN A 156 5.36 -12.17 -29.39
N PRO A 157 5.67 -12.81 -30.53
CA PRO A 157 6.74 -12.34 -31.42
C PRO A 157 6.45 -11.00 -32.11
N ASP A 158 5.17 -10.61 -32.19
CA ASP A 158 4.74 -9.35 -32.81
C ASP A 158 5.05 -8.14 -31.93
N TYR A 159 5.29 -8.35 -30.64
CA TYR A 159 5.60 -7.31 -29.66
C TYR A 159 6.89 -7.65 -28.91
N PRO A 160 8.05 -7.40 -29.53
CA PRO A 160 9.33 -7.71 -28.91
C PRO A 160 9.62 -6.77 -27.74
N PHE A 161 9.99 -7.35 -26.61
CA PHE A 161 10.44 -6.58 -25.46
C PHE A 161 11.78 -5.87 -25.74
N PRO A 162 12.02 -4.70 -25.11
CA PRO A 162 13.30 -4.02 -25.22
C PRO A 162 14.43 -4.88 -24.64
N ASP A 163 15.56 -4.88 -25.31
CA ASP A 163 16.76 -5.54 -24.83
C ASP A 163 17.41 -4.82 -23.62
N SER A 164 18.42 -5.46 -23.03
CA SER A 164 19.11 -4.93 -21.84
C SER A 164 19.81 -3.59 -22.09
N GLU A 165 20.32 -3.36 -23.30
CA GLU A 165 20.96 -2.11 -23.67
C GLU A 165 19.92 -0.98 -23.74
N THR A 166 18.78 -1.23 -24.36
CA THR A 166 17.64 -0.29 -24.41
C THR A 166 17.12 0.01 -23.01
N LEU A 167 16.92 -1.01 -22.16
CA LEU A 167 16.46 -0.82 -20.77
C LEU A 167 17.45 0.02 -19.95
N THR A 168 18.75 -0.25 -20.10
CA THR A 168 19.80 0.52 -19.42
C THR A 168 19.82 1.99 -19.89
N ARG A 169 19.62 2.22 -21.19
CA ARG A 169 19.52 3.56 -21.75
C ARG A 169 18.30 4.31 -21.24
N LEU A 170 17.13 3.68 -21.25
CA LEU A 170 15.89 4.27 -20.73
C LEU A 170 16.01 4.67 -19.26
N LEU A 171 16.63 3.81 -18.45
CA LEU A 171 16.88 4.12 -17.03
C LEU A 171 17.80 5.35 -16.86
N ARG A 172 18.83 5.48 -17.69
CA ARG A 172 19.73 6.64 -17.68
C ARG A 172 19.01 7.91 -18.12
N GLU A 173 18.23 7.83 -19.19
CA GLU A 173 17.41 8.94 -19.70
C GLU A 173 16.42 9.43 -18.66
N ALA A 174 15.70 8.52 -17.98
CA ALA A 174 14.75 8.86 -16.92
C ALA A 174 15.42 9.60 -15.74
N ARG A 175 16.59 9.14 -15.31
CA ARG A 175 17.36 9.80 -14.24
C ARG A 175 17.82 11.20 -14.60
N GLN A 176 18.06 11.47 -15.88
CA GLN A 176 18.45 12.78 -16.40
C GLN A 176 17.24 13.64 -16.77
N SER A 177 16.04 13.06 -16.79
CA SER A 177 14.81 13.79 -17.10
C SER A 177 14.48 14.82 -16.03
N SER A 178 13.66 15.81 -16.39
CA SER A 178 13.14 16.81 -15.48
C SER A 178 11.62 16.79 -15.56
N PRO A 179 10.97 15.77 -14.98
CA PRO A 179 9.52 15.68 -15.01
C PRO A 179 8.88 16.87 -14.29
N ALA A 180 7.70 17.29 -14.74
CA ALA A 180 6.94 18.33 -14.09
C ALA A 180 6.48 17.90 -12.68
N PRO A 181 6.40 18.82 -11.71
CA PRO A 181 5.79 18.54 -10.42
C PRO A 181 4.35 18.02 -10.56
N TYR A 182 3.87 17.33 -9.53
CA TYR A 182 2.45 17.01 -9.47
C TYR A 182 1.64 18.29 -9.40
N VAL A 183 0.63 18.41 -10.24
CA VAL A 183 -0.39 19.43 -10.04
C VAL A 183 -1.10 19.02 -8.75
N GLN A 184 -0.97 19.82 -7.69
CA GLN A 184 -1.84 19.64 -6.55
C GLN A 184 -3.26 19.86 -7.09
N ALA A 185 -4.01 18.78 -7.22
CA ALA A 185 -5.44 18.91 -7.27
C ALA A 185 -5.77 19.69 -5.99
N VAL A 186 -6.15 20.95 -6.14
CA VAL A 186 -6.82 21.69 -5.08
C VAL A 186 -7.90 20.72 -4.65
N ALA A 187 -7.96 20.38 -3.37
CA ALA A 187 -9.05 19.58 -2.84
C ALA A 187 -10.31 20.43 -2.99
N ASP A 188 -10.71 20.61 -4.23
CA ASP A 188 -12.04 21.06 -4.55
C ASP A 188 -12.92 20.02 -3.90
N THR A 189 -13.71 20.49 -2.99
CA THR A 189 -14.77 19.79 -2.31
C THR A 189 -15.30 18.71 -3.25
N LEU A 190 -14.86 17.46 -3.03
CA LEU A 190 -15.45 16.34 -3.74
C LEU A 190 -16.97 16.53 -3.62
N PRO A 191 -17.69 16.54 -4.72
CA PRO A 191 -19.15 16.71 -4.65
C PRO A 191 -19.66 15.68 -3.67
N SER A 192 -20.58 16.08 -2.82
CA SER A 192 -21.17 15.15 -1.85
C SER A 192 -21.58 13.87 -2.56
N LEU A 193 -21.16 12.72 -2.04
CA LEU A 193 -21.53 11.41 -2.58
C LEU A 193 -23.07 11.24 -2.67
N MET A 194 -23.80 12.06 -1.93
CA MET A 194 -25.26 12.04 -1.85
C MET A 194 -25.79 13.46 -1.89
N ASP A 195 -26.83 13.66 -2.72
CA ASP A 195 -27.55 14.94 -2.84
C ASP A 195 -28.46 15.25 -1.66
N PHE A 196 -28.51 14.35 -0.67
CA PHE A 196 -29.33 14.48 0.52
C PHE A 196 -28.58 14.05 1.79
N THR A 197 -28.97 14.60 2.91
CA THR A 197 -28.47 14.14 4.22
C THR A 197 -29.29 12.93 4.65
N PRO A 198 -28.64 11.76 4.89
CA PRO A 198 -29.35 10.57 5.34
C PRO A 198 -30.04 10.82 6.69
N VAL A 199 -31.31 10.48 6.76
CA VAL A 199 -32.04 10.49 8.04
C VAL A 199 -31.76 9.18 8.75
N ALA A 200 -31.36 9.28 10.03
CA ALA A 200 -31.08 8.11 10.85
C ALA A 200 -32.32 7.19 10.94
N GLY A 201 -32.12 5.92 10.59
CA GLY A 201 -33.14 4.90 10.79
C GLY A 201 -33.31 4.56 12.25
N ARG A 202 -34.47 3.97 12.60
CA ARG A 202 -34.76 3.45 13.95
C ARG A 202 -35.11 1.97 13.89
N ILE A 203 -34.84 1.24 14.96
CA ILE A 203 -35.26 -0.14 15.12
C ILE A 203 -36.77 -0.14 15.41
N VAL A 204 -37.57 -0.77 14.53
CA VAL A 204 -39.02 -0.87 14.66
C VAL A 204 -39.48 -2.23 15.19
N LYS A 205 -38.60 -3.26 15.06
CA LYS A 205 -38.90 -4.60 15.60
C LYS A 205 -37.60 -5.29 15.98
N THR A 206 -37.60 -5.98 17.11
CA THR A 206 -36.51 -6.85 17.58
C THR A 206 -37.04 -8.27 17.77
N LYS A 207 -36.32 -9.26 17.27
CA LYS A 207 -36.57 -10.69 17.43
C LYS A 207 -35.32 -11.40 17.92
N ARG A 208 -35.39 -12.11 19.02
CA ARG A 208 -34.28 -12.91 19.54
C ARG A 208 -34.21 -14.26 18.84
N LEU A 209 -33.03 -14.59 18.31
CA LEU A 209 -32.74 -15.84 17.66
C LEU A 209 -32.00 -16.78 18.63
N LYS A 210 -32.71 -17.80 19.16
CA LYS A 210 -32.18 -18.66 20.22
C LYS A 210 -31.00 -19.53 19.79
N GLY A 211 -30.99 -20.04 18.56
CA GLY A 211 -29.94 -20.92 18.07
C GLY A 211 -28.57 -20.22 18.00
N PRO A 212 -28.41 -19.16 17.22
CA PRO A 212 -27.12 -18.45 17.08
C PRO A 212 -26.83 -17.49 18.26
N GLY A 213 -27.75 -17.29 19.18
CA GLY A 213 -27.59 -16.29 20.25
C GLY A 213 -27.50 -14.85 19.75
N ALA A 214 -28.23 -14.53 18.68
CA ALA A 214 -28.22 -13.24 17.99
C ALA A 214 -29.60 -12.56 18.07
N GLU A 215 -29.66 -11.30 17.68
CA GLU A 215 -30.87 -10.54 17.53
C GLU A 215 -31.11 -10.16 16.07
N GLU A 216 -32.33 -10.29 15.57
CA GLU A 216 -32.76 -9.74 14.29
C GLU A 216 -33.48 -8.43 14.56
N TRP A 217 -32.96 -7.34 14.03
CA TRP A 217 -33.60 -6.04 14.06
C TRP A 217 -34.22 -5.72 12.71
N THR A 218 -35.42 -5.21 12.69
CA THR A 218 -36.02 -4.61 11.50
C THR A 218 -35.93 -3.09 11.66
N LEU A 219 -35.33 -2.43 10.67
CA LEU A 219 -35.19 -0.99 10.66
C LEU A 219 -36.43 -0.32 10.01
N SER A 220 -36.62 0.98 10.27
CA SER A 220 -37.74 1.77 9.73
C SER A 220 -37.80 1.83 8.20
N ASN A 221 -36.69 1.58 7.50
CA ASN A 221 -36.61 1.46 6.05
C ASN A 221 -36.82 0.02 5.52
N GLY A 222 -37.18 -0.93 6.39
CA GLY A 222 -37.38 -2.32 6.05
C GLY A 222 -36.12 -3.19 6.04
N ALA A 223 -34.95 -2.62 6.18
CA ALA A 223 -33.70 -3.39 6.24
C ALA A 223 -33.65 -4.27 7.48
N LYS A 224 -33.04 -5.45 7.33
CA LYS A 224 -32.82 -6.40 8.44
C LYS A 224 -31.36 -6.36 8.85
N VAL A 225 -31.14 -6.29 10.17
CA VAL A 225 -29.81 -6.36 10.79
C VAL A 225 -29.78 -7.56 11.72
N TYR A 226 -28.77 -8.40 11.56
CA TYR A 226 -28.49 -9.51 12.46
C TYR A 226 -27.33 -9.10 13.35
N TYR A 227 -27.60 -8.88 14.62
CA TYR A 227 -26.63 -8.43 15.61
C TYR A 227 -26.27 -9.56 16.56
N LYS A 228 -24.97 -9.78 16.75
CA LYS A 228 -24.46 -10.70 17.75
C LYS A 228 -23.30 -10.04 18.50
N HIS A 229 -23.45 -9.93 19.81
CA HIS A 229 -22.36 -9.54 20.68
C HIS A 229 -21.45 -10.74 20.96
N ASN A 230 -20.14 -10.52 20.96
CA ASN A 230 -19.14 -11.47 21.44
C ASN A 230 -18.01 -10.72 22.16
N ASP A 231 -17.28 -11.45 23.01
CA ASP A 231 -16.17 -10.91 23.80
C ASP A 231 -14.79 -11.37 23.27
N TYR A 232 -14.73 -11.88 22.02
CA TYR A 232 -13.47 -12.38 21.46
C TYR A 232 -12.47 -11.27 21.20
N GLU A 233 -12.95 -10.09 20.77
CA GLU A 233 -12.12 -8.92 20.52
C GLU A 233 -12.76 -7.69 21.16
N SER A 234 -12.03 -7.05 22.06
CA SER A 234 -12.50 -5.83 22.72
C SER A 234 -12.32 -4.63 21.78
N GLY A 235 -13.37 -3.82 21.61
CA GLY A 235 -13.32 -2.59 20.81
C GLY A 235 -13.31 -2.80 19.29
N ALA A 236 -13.53 -4.03 18.82
CA ALA A 236 -13.67 -4.34 17.41
C ALA A 236 -15.13 -4.72 17.06
N PHE A 237 -15.54 -4.42 15.84
CA PHE A 237 -16.79 -4.94 15.27
C PHE A 237 -16.59 -5.29 13.81
N ASN A 238 -17.31 -6.29 13.34
CA ASN A 238 -17.38 -6.64 11.93
C ASN A 238 -18.75 -6.29 11.39
N LEU A 239 -18.80 -5.51 10.33
CA LEU A 239 -20.03 -5.17 9.61
C LEU A 239 -19.97 -5.80 8.20
N LEU A 240 -20.97 -6.64 7.92
CA LEU A 240 -21.19 -7.19 6.59
C LEU A 240 -22.55 -6.71 6.10
N ALA A 241 -22.58 -6.03 4.97
CA ALA A 241 -23.82 -5.58 4.34
C ALA A 241 -23.97 -6.25 2.97
N GLY A 242 -25.18 -6.71 2.67
CA GLY A 242 -25.53 -7.30 1.39
C GLY A 242 -26.88 -6.79 0.90
N SER A 243 -27.01 -6.55 -0.38
CA SER A 243 -28.26 -6.18 -1.04
C SER A 243 -28.54 -7.17 -2.16
N PRO A 244 -29.81 -7.61 -2.35
CA PRO A 244 -30.19 -8.31 -3.55
C PRO A 244 -29.98 -7.40 -4.76
N GLY A 245 -29.14 -7.81 -5.67
CA GLY A 245 -28.82 -7.09 -6.89
C GLY A 245 -27.62 -7.75 -7.55
N GLY A 246 -27.71 -8.03 -8.83
CA GLY A 246 -26.62 -8.64 -9.57
C GLY A 246 -25.64 -7.62 -10.09
N ARG A 247 -24.46 -8.09 -10.49
CA ARG A 247 -23.64 -7.39 -11.47
C ARG A 247 -24.37 -7.53 -12.82
N SER A 248 -24.89 -6.41 -13.35
CA SER A 248 -25.35 -6.32 -14.72
C SER A 248 -24.15 -6.21 -15.65
#